data_65e15448b7ff8591bf212b6125e7034b
#
_entry.id   65e15448b7ff8591bf212b6125e7034b
#
_cell.length_a   1.000
_cell.length_b   1.000
_cell.length_c   1.000
_cell.angle_alpha   90.00
_cell.angle_beta   90.00
_cell.angle_gamma   90.00
#
_symmetry.space_group_name_H-M   'P 1'
#
loop_
_entity.id
_entity.type
_entity.pdbx_description
1 polymer ?
#
loop_
_entity_poly.entity_id
_entity_poly.type
_entity_poly.pdbx_seq_one_letter_code
_entity_poly.pdbx_strand_id
1 'polypeptide(L)'
;GTEPELLTNREAQIAESICAHMFNLFEAHYLHYIGGLLDESVFDAKRRNMRWRLASPFVLQTWLKISEHVYDRRFVNFVTEEILNGRSRGD
;
A
#
# COMPACT_ATOMS: atom_id res chain seq x y z
N GLY A 1 22.32 3.77 -21.43
CA GLY A 1 21.54 3.95 -21.58
C GLY A 1 20.53 2.97 -21.18
N THR A 2 20.92 2.13 -20.43
CA THR A 2 19.99 1.20 -20.00
C THR A 2 18.85 1.89 -19.34
N GLU A 3 17.72 1.38 -19.56
CA GLU A 3 16.54 1.88 -18.93
C GLU A 3 16.52 1.40 -17.50
N PRO A 4 16.70 2.28 -16.56
CA PRO A 4 16.75 1.80 -15.16
C PRO A 4 15.47 1.16 -14.73
N GLU A 5 14.38 1.48 -15.39
CA GLU A 5 13.10 0.90 -15.00
C GLU A 5 12.87 -0.46 -15.63
N LEU A 6 13.75 -0.91 -16.50
CA LEU A 6 13.56 -2.21 -17.14
C LEU A 6 14.11 -3.31 -16.24
N LEU A 7 13.21 -3.96 -15.55
CA LEU A 7 13.55 -5.10 -14.72
C LEU A 7 13.40 -6.37 -15.53
N THR A 8 14.21 -7.37 -15.22
CA THR A 8 13.97 -8.70 -15.76
C THR A 8 12.64 -9.20 -15.19
N ASN A 9 12.07 -10.20 -15.85
CA ASN A 9 10.85 -10.80 -15.35
C ASN A 9 11.01 -11.28 -13.91
N ARG A 10 12.17 -11.87 -13.62
CA ARG A 10 12.43 -12.38 -12.30
C ARG A 10 12.50 -11.25 -11.27
N GLU A 11 13.18 -10.17 -11.62
CA GLU A 11 13.30 -9.03 -10.72
C GLU A 11 11.95 -8.40 -10.46
N ALA A 12 11.13 -8.29 -11.49
CA ALA A 12 9.80 -7.74 -11.34
C ALA A 12 8.94 -8.59 -10.43
N GLN A 13 9.05 -9.93 -10.58
CA GLN A 13 8.28 -10.83 -9.72
C GLN A 13 8.71 -10.71 -8.27
N ILE A 14 10.01 -10.58 -8.03
CA ILE A 14 10.52 -10.41 -6.66
C ILE A 14 10.01 -9.10 -6.08
N ALA A 15 10.07 -8.03 -6.85
CA ALA A 15 9.62 -6.73 -6.37
C ALA A 15 8.12 -6.73 -6.07
N GLU A 16 7.33 -7.39 -6.92
CA GLU A 16 5.90 -7.49 -6.68
C GLU A 16 5.61 -8.29 -5.42
N SER A 17 6.37 -9.35 -5.18
CA SER A 17 6.20 -10.15 -3.97
C SER A 17 6.50 -9.34 -2.72
N ILE A 18 7.52 -8.51 -2.78
CA ILE A 18 7.87 -7.66 -1.65
C ILE A 18 6.75 -6.66 -1.39
N CYS A 19 6.20 -6.07 -2.46
CA CYS A 19 5.08 -5.15 -2.31
C CYS A 19 3.87 -5.85 -1.71
N ALA A 20 3.55 -7.05 -2.20
CA ALA A 20 2.40 -7.79 -1.69
C ALA A 20 2.57 -8.08 -0.21
N HIS A 21 3.77 -8.46 0.20
CA HIS A 21 4.03 -8.71 1.62
C HIS A 21 3.82 -7.45 2.46
N MET A 22 4.30 -6.33 1.96
CA MET A 22 4.12 -5.05 2.62
C MET A 22 2.64 -4.69 2.77
N PHE A 23 1.86 -4.90 1.70
CA PHE A 23 0.43 -4.62 1.75
C PHE A 23 -0.28 -5.55 2.73
N ASN A 24 0.13 -6.83 2.78
CA ASN A 24 -0.44 -7.76 3.73
C ASN A 24 -0.23 -7.29 5.17
N LEU A 25 0.96 -6.81 5.46
CA LEU A 25 1.25 -6.30 6.79
C LEU A 25 0.40 -5.08 7.11
N PHE A 26 0.25 -4.19 6.15
CA PHE A 26 -0.54 -3.00 6.40
C PHE A 26 -2.02 -3.35 6.56
N GLU A 27 -2.51 -4.33 5.80
CA GLU A 27 -3.88 -4.79 5.98
C GLU A 27 -4.09 -5.30 7.40
N ALA A 28 -3.16 -6.10 7.90
CA ALA A 28 -3.26 -6.60 9.26
C ALA A 28 -3.29 -5.47 10.29
N HIS A 29 -2.44 -4.47 10.09
CA HIS A 29 -2.43 -3.31 10.99
C HIS A 29 -3.75 -2.55 10.93
N TYR A 30 -4.30 -2.39 9.74
CA TYR A 30 -5.58 -1.71 9.59
C TYR A 30 -6.69 -2.46 10.32
N LEU A 31 -6.75 -3.78 10.14
CA LEU A 31 -7.79 -4.57 10.79
C LEU A 31 -7.65 -4.54 12.31
N HIS A 32 -6.42 -4.54 12.82
CA HIS A 32 -6.19 -4.40 14.25
C HIS A 32 -6.63 -3.02 14.75
N TYR A 33 -6.38 -2.00 13.94
CA TYR A 33 -6.75 -0.64 14.30
C TYR A 33 -8.26 -0.49 14.41
N ILE A 34 -9.01 -0.94 13.40
CA ILE A 34 -10.46 -0.81 13.46
C ILE A 34 -11.06 -1.73 14.50
N GLY A 35 -10.35 -2.77 14.90
CA GLY A 35 -10.77 -3.65 15.98
C GLY A 35 -10.43 -3.14 17.36
N GLY A 36 -9.80 -1.98 17.45
CA GLY A 36 -9.49 -1.39 18.75
C GLY A 36 -8.22 -1.90 19.39
N LEU A 37 -7.41 -2.65 18.67
CA LEU A 37 -6.20 -3.26 19.21
C LEU A 37 -4.94 -2.46 18.97
N LEU A 38 -5.04 -1.33 18.26
CA LEU A 38 -3.88 -0.55 17.90
C LEU A 38 -4.14 0.91 18.20
N ASP A 39 -3.20 1.56 18.87
CA ASP A 39 -3.33 2.97 19.20
C ASP A 39 -3.41 3.84 17.98
N GLU A 40 -4.14 4.92 18.10
CA GLU A 40 -4.30 5.90 17.03
C GLU A 40 -2.97 6.42 16.54
N SER A 41 -2.07 6.77 17.47
CA SER A 41 -0.79 7.34 17.08
C SER A 41 0.09 6.33 16.35
N VAL A 42 0.00 5.08 16.79
CA VAL A 42 0.78 4.02 16.13
C VAL A 42 0.25 3.79 14.71
N PHE A 43 -1.06 3.72 14.57
CA PHE A 43 -1.64 3.50 13.25
C PHE A 43 -1.39 4.70 12.34
N ASP A 44 -1.40 5.91 12.89
CA ASP A 44 -1.14 7.10 12.09
C ASP A 44 0.25 7.06 11.46
N ALA A 45 1.23 6.57 12.21
CA ALA A 45 2.57 6.43 11.66
C ALA A 45 2.59 5.43 10.50
N LYS A 46 1.84 4.33 10.63
CA LYS A 46 1.76 3.34 9.56
C LYS A 46 1.03 3.89 8.35
N ARG A 47 0.02 4.70 8.57
CA ARG A 47 -0.71 5.34 7.47
C ARG A 47 0.20 6.27 6.67
N ARG A 48 1.02 7.06 7.39
CA ARG A 48 1.96 7.94 6.72
C ARG A 48 3.00 7.17 5.93
N ASN A 49 3.46 6.06 6.48
CA ASN A 49 4.42 5.21 5.78
C ASN A 49 3.81 4.65 4.49
N MET A 50 2.58 4.16 4.57
CA MET A 50 1.92 3.61 3.39
C MET A 50 1.71 4.69 2.33
N ARG A 51 1.34 5.89 2.75
CA ARG A 51 1.17 7.00 1.82
C ARG A 51 2.48 7.31 1.10
N TRP A 52 3.57 7.30 1.86
CA TRP A 52 4.89 7.55 1.29
C TRP A 52 5.27 6.49 0.27
N ARG A 53 4.99 5.24 0.60
CA ARG A 53 5.33 4.14 -0.30
C ARG A 53 4.47 4.15 -1.56
N LEU A 54 3.21 4.48 -1.43
CA LEU A 54 2.31 4.52 -2.59
C LEU A 54 2.58 5.71 -3.50
N ALA A 55 3.45 6.61 -3.09
CA ALA A 55 3.91 7.68 -3.98
C ALA A 55 4.86 7.15 -5.04
N SER A 56 5.44 5.97 -4.84
CA SER A 56 6.29 5.35 -5.84
C SER A 56 5.42 4.76 -6.95
N PRO A 57 5.73 5.08 -8.23
CA PRO A 57 4.91 4.56 -9.33
C PRO A 57 4.84 3.03 -9.35
N PHE A 58 5.94 2.36 -9.06
CA PHE A 58 5.92 0.90 -9.10
C PHE A 58 5.01 0.33 -8.00
N VAL A 59 5.10 0.88 -6.81
CA VAL A 59 4.26 0.41 -5.69
C VAL A 59 2.79 0.68 -5.99
N LEU A 60 2.49 1.86 -6.50
CA LEU A 60 1.11 2.22 -6.83
C LEU A 60 0.55 1.31 -7.91
N GLN A 61 1.32 1.05 -8.96
CA GLN A 61 0.88 0.17 -10.02
C GLN A 61 0.60 -1.23 -9.50
N THR A 62 1.48 -1.72 -8.64
CA THR A 62 1.27 -3.05 -8.06
C THR A 62 0.00 -3.07 -7.22
N TRP A 63 -0.23 -2.03 -6.42
CA TRP A 63 -1.46 -1.92 -5.62
C TRP A 63 -2.69 -1.97 -6.50
N LEU A 64 -2.70 -1.16 -7.57
CA LEU A 64 -3.85 -1.11 -8.46
C LEU A 64 -4.10 -2.44 -9.16
N LYS A 65 -3.02 -3.19 -9.40
CA LYS A 65 -3.12 -4.46 -10.10
C LYS A 65 -3.75 -5.55 -9.24
N ILE A 66 -3.43 -5.58 -7.95
CA ILE A 66 -3.79 -6.73 -7.13
C ILE A 66 -4.86 -6.44 -6.06
N SER A 67 -5.10 -5.17 -5.75
CA SER A 67 -5.85 -4.84 -4.54
C SER A 67 -7.26 -5.40 -4.52
N GLU A 68 -7.95 -5.36 -5.65
CA GLU A 68 -9.35 -5.78 -5.68
C GLU A 68 -9.53 -7.29 -5.56
N HIS A 69 -8.46 -8.04 -5.79
CA HIS A 69 -8.56 -9.49 -5.82
C HIS A 69 -8.04 -10.15 -4.57
N VAL A 70 -7.26 -9.44 -3.77
CA VAL A 70 -6.46 -10.08 -2.73
C VAL A 70 -6.84 -9.63 -1.33
N TYR A 71 -7.32 -8.40 -1.16
CA TYR A 71 -7.45 -7.81 0.16
C TYR A 71 -8.89 -7.61 0.58
N ASP A 72 -9.06 -7.46 1.92
CA ASP A 72 -10.35 -7.15 2.50
C ASP A 72 -10.89 -5.86 1.90
N ARG A 73 -12.17 -5.85 1.57
CA ARG A 73 -12.79 -4.70 0.92
C ARG A 73 -12.70 -3.44 1.77
N ARG A 74 -12.80 -3.58 3.08
CA ARG A 74 -12.72 -2.42 3.97
C ARG A 74 -11.35 -1.78 3.88
N PHE A 75 -10.31 -2.62 3.80
CA PHE A 75 -8.95 -2.14 3.68
C PHE A 75 -8.74 -1.46 2.32
N VAL A 76 -9.23 -2.06 1.25
CA VAL A 76 -9.11 -1.47 -0.07
C VAL A 76 -9.79 -0.10 -0.12
N ASN A 77 -10.98 -0.01 0.44
CA ASN A 77 -11.69 1.26 0.47
C ASN A 77 -10.94 2.29 1.31
N PHE A 78 -10.38 1.87 2.43
CA PHE A 78 -9.59 2.77 3.27
C PHE A 78 -8.40 3.34 2.51
N VAL A 79 -7.63 2.48 1.83
CA VAL A 79 -6.47 2.95 1.09
C VAL A 79 -6.89 3.92 0.00
N THR A 80 -7.94 3.60 -0.72
CA THR A 80 -8.42 4.46 -1.79
C THR A 80 -8.88 5.82 -1.26
N GLU A 81 -9.66 5.82 -0.20
CA GLU A 81 -10.28 7.04 0.30
C GLU A 81 -9.33 7.87 1.13
N GLU A 82 -8.61 7.23 2.03
CA GLU A 82 -7.82 7.97 3.02
C GLU A 82 -6.40 8.21 2.57
N ILE A 83 -5.84 7.32 1.79
CA ILE A 83 -4.44 7.43 1.42
C ILE A 83 -4.30 8.03 0.03
N LEU A 84 -4.99 7.45 -0.96
CA LEU A 84 -4.83 7.94 -2.33
C LEU A 84 -5.60 9.23 -2.55
N ASN A 85 -6.86 9.27 -2.16
CA ASN A 85 -7.68 10.45 -2.38
C ASN A 85 -7.40 11.54 -1.36
N GLY A 86 -7.08 11.15 -0.13
CA GLY A 86 -6.80 12.11 0.92
C GLY A 86 -5.66 13.03 0.59
N ARG A 87 -4.69 12.54 -0.19
CA ARG A 87 -3.54 13.35 -0.60
C ARG A 87 -3.93 14.56 -1.40
N SER A 88 -4.97 14.44 -2.20
CA SER A 88 -5.34 15.49 -3.11
C SER A 88 -6.38 16.42 -2.52
N ARG A 89 -6.70 16.29 -1.26
CA ARG A 89 -7.70 17.14 -0.63
C ARG A 89 -7.13 18.44 -0.08
N GLY A 90 -6.02 18.84 -0.62
CA GLY A 90 -5.48 20.12 -0.27
C GLY A 90 -4.66 20.14 0.99
N ASP A 91 -4.17 19.05 1.34
CA ASP A 91 -3.28 19.02 2.49
C ASP A 91 -1.96 19.66 2.21
#